data_5ebfaa74a531de6f4e498c6a20e6a006
#
_entry.id   5ebfaa74a531de6f4e498c6a20e6a006
#
_cell.length_a   1.000
_cell.length_b   1.000
_cell.length_c   1.000
_cell.angle_alpha   90.00
_cell.angle_beta   90.00
_cell.angle_gamma   90.00
#
_symmetry.space_group_name_H-M   'P 1'
#
loop_
_entity.id
_entity.type
_entity.pdbx_description
1 polymer ?
#
loop_
_entity_poly.entity_id
_entity_poly.type
_entity_poly.pdbx_seq_one_letter_code
_entity_poly.pdbx_strand_id
1 'polypeptide(L)'
;FEYEKHKFDLLPSFTYKDEKIRGASYKPDFVGDGWIIETKGYATDVFNLRWKLFKFKLFSEGKDIDLYLPKTHEQVNNAIAKIMEKNAARSNSS
;
A
#
# COMPACT_ATOMS: atom_id res chain seq x y z
N PHE A 1 13.37 3.73 2.37
CA PHE A 1 12.25 2.89 1.93
C PHE A 1 12.71 1.44 1.73
N GLU A 2 11.76 0.54 1.69
CA GLU A 2 12.04 -0.87 1.45
C GLU A 2 11.28 -1.39 0.24
N TYR A 3 11.95 -2.26 -0.53
CA TYR A 3 11.40 -2.83 -1.75
C TYR A 3 10.94 -4.26 -1.47
N GLU A 4 9.65 -4.51 -1.64
CA GLU A 4 9.00 -5.82 -1.50
C GLU A 4 9.27 -6.56 -0.19
N LYS A 5 9.68 -5.86 0.86
CA LYS A 5 9.96 -6.49 2.16
C LYS A 5 8.78 -6.45 3.12
N HIS A 6 7.89 -5.50 2.96
CA HIS A 6 6.73 -5.38 3.85
C HIS A 6 5.56 -6.19 3.35
N LYS A 7 4.93 -6.89 4.27
CA LYS A 7 3.74 -7.67 3.99
C LYS A 7 2.67 -7.23 4.97
N PHE A 8 1.53 -6.84 4.44
CA PHE A 8 0.39 -6.42 5.25
C PHE A 8 -0.67 -7.51 5.22
N ASP A 9 -1.07 -7.97 6.40
CA ASP A 9 -2.14 -8.97 6.51
C ASP A 9 -3.48 -8.28 6.36
N LEU A 10 -4.23 -8.68 5.34
CA LEU A 10 -5.54 -8.09 5.05
C LEU A 10 -6.67 -8.89 5.69
N LEU A 11 -6.50 -10.21 5.71
CA LEU A 11 -7.49 -11.12 6.25
C LEU A 11 -6.75 -12.28 6.91
N PRO A 12 -7.03 -12.56 8.19
CA PRO A 12 -6.40 -13.71 8.85
C PRO A 12 -6.95 -15.02 8.31
N SER A 13 -6.16 -16.08 8.42
CA SER A 13 -6.68 -17.41 8.10
C SER A 13 -7.69 -17.83 9.18
N PHE A 14 -8.70 -18.57 8.79
CA PHE A 14 -9.75 -19.00 9.72
C PHE A 14 -10.41 -20.26 9.21
N THR A 15 -11.25 -20.84 10.05
CA THR A 15 -12.03 -22.03 9.69
C THR A 15 -13.51 -21.70 9.72
N TYR A 16 -14.20 -22.03 8.65
CA TYR A 16 -15.64 -21.86 8.56
C TYR A 16 -16.28 -23.17 8.19
N LYS A 17 -17.09 -23.71 9.07
CA LYS A 17 -17.79 -24.99 8.85
C LYS A 17 -16.87 -26.09 8.33
N ASP A 18 -15.81 -26.39 9.07
CA ASP A 18 -14.81 -27.40 8.73
C ASP A 18 -13.95 -27.09 7.50
N GLU A 19 -14.13 -25.94 6.88
CA GLU A 19 -13.31 -25.49 5.77
C GLU A 19 -12.23 -24.55 6.25
N LYS A 20 -10.97 -24.89 5.94
CA LYS A 20 -9.85 -24.00 6.25
C LYS A 20 -9.73 -22.95 5.18
N ILE A 21 -9.86 -21.68 5.57
CA ILE A 21 -9.78 -20.56 4.64
C ILE A 21 -8.46 -19.82 4.86
N ARG A 22 -7.70 -19.68 3.78
CA ARG A 22 -6.43 -18.97 3.83
C ARG A 22 -6.64 -17.50 4.03
N GLY A 23 -5.75 -16.90 4.81
CA GLY A 23 -5.69 -15.46 4.90
C GLY A 23 -5.21 -14.84 3.60
N ALA A 24 -5.40 -13.54 3.50
CA ALA A 24 -4.94 -12.75 2.37
C ALA A 24 -3.98 -11.68 2.85
N SER A 25 -2.97 -11.39 2.05
CA SER A 25 -1.99 -10.37 2.38
C SER A 25 -1.68 -9.52 1.16
N TYR A 26 -1.01 -8.40 1.39
CA TYR A 26 -0.62 -7.48 0.34
C TYR A 26 0.84 -7.09 0.54
N LYS A 27 1.63 -7.20 -0.53
CA LYS A 27 3.02 -6.75 -0.56
C LYS A 27 3.13 -5.60 -1.56
N PRO A 28 3.25 -4.37 -1.10
CA PRO A 28 3.48 -3.25 -2.02
C PRO A 28 4.89 -3.31 -2.62
N ASP A 29 5.07 -2.69 -3.79
CA ASP A 29 6.37 -2.65 -4.44
C ASP A 29 7.37 -1.83 -3.65
N PHE A 30 6.98 -0.66 -3.18
CA PHE A 30 7.86 0.24 -2.43
C PHE A 30 7.14 0.79 -1.22
N VAL A 31 7.80 0.75 -0.06
CA VAL A 31 7.26 1.30 1.18
C VAL A 31 8.29 2.27 1.76
N GLY A 32 7.84 3.46 2.08
CA GLY A 32 8.66 4.44 2.76
C GLY A 32 7.95 4.97 3.99
N ASP A 33 8.50 6.00 4.59
CA ASP A 33 7.94 6.60 5.79
C ASP A 33 6.72 7.46 5.43
N GLY A 34 5.55 6.90 5.65
CA GLY A 34 4.29 7.59 5.39
C GLY A 34 3.78 7.49 3.96
N TRP A 35 4.38 6.63 3.13
CA TRP A 35 3.94 6.48 1.75
C TRP A 35 4.18 5.07 1.21
N ILE A 36 3.38 4.70 0.22
CA ILE A 36 3.49 3.42 -0.46
C ILE A 36 3.28 3.65 -1.96
N ILE A 37 4.12 3.02 -2.78
CA ILE A 37 4.00 3.05 -4.24
C ILE A 37 3.79 1.62 -4.74
N GLU A 38 2.75 1.44 -5.55
CA GLU A 38 2.45 0.18 -6.21
C GLU A 38 2.53 0.39 -7.72
N THR A 39 3.51 -0.24 -8.37
CA THR A 39 3.72 -0.08 -9.80
C THR A 39 3.18 -1.25 -10.62
N LYS A 40 2.99 -2.41 -10.01
CA LYS A 40 2.52 -3.62 -10.68
C LYS A 40 1.02 -3.82 -10.61
N GLY A 41 0.30 -2.84 -10.07
CA GLY A 41 -1.14 -2.95 -9.88
C GLY A 41 -1.89 -2.82 -11.19
N TYR A 42 -2.09 -3.94 -11.85
CA TYR A 42 -2.96 -3.96 -13.02
C TYR A 42 -4.41 -3.96 -12.56
N ALA A 43 -5.31 -3.50 -13.43
CA ALA A 43 -6.72 -3.42 -13.11
C ALA A 43 -7.38 -4.81 -13.16
N THR A 44 -6.95 -5.71 -12.28
CA THR A 44 -7.58 -7.01 -12.10
C THR A 44 -8.54 -6.93 -10.91
N ASP A 45 -9.58 -7.77 -10.93
CA ASP A 45 -10.55 -7.80 -9.84
C ASP A 45 -9.87 -8.18 -8.52
N VAL A 46 -8.92 -9.11 -8.57
CA VAL A 46 -8.21 -9.55 -7.38
C VAL A 46 -7.39 -8.40 -6.79
N PHE A 47 -6.66 -7.66 -7.63
CA PHE A 47 -5.88 -6.52 -7.14
C PHE A 47 -6.79 -5.44 -6.59
N ASN A 48 -7.87 -5.11 -7.28
CA ASN A 48 -8.79 -4.07 -6.83
C ASN A 48 -9.40 -4.40 -5.47
N LEU A 49 -9.73 -5.67 -5.24
CA LEU A 49 -10.25 -6.11 -3.96
C LEU A 49 -9.20 -5.98 -2.86
N ARG A 50 -7.96 -6.43 -3.12
CA ARG A 50 -6.88 -6.32 -2.15
C ARG A 50 -6.56 -4.86 -1.81
N TRP A 51 -6.57 -4.00 -2.81
CA TRP A 51 -6.32 -2.57 -2.63
C TRP A 51 -7.38 -1.93 -1.74
N LYS A 52 -8.64 -2.29 -1.96
CA LYS A 52 -9.75 -1.83 -1.15
C LYS A 52 -9.61 -2.31 0.30
N LEU A 53 -9.30 -3.58 0.50
CA LEU A 53 -9.11 -4.14 1.84
C LEU A 53 -7.93 -3.48 2.55
N PHE A 54 -6.86 -3.18 1.80
CA PHE A 54 -5.71 -2.51 2.37
C PHE A 54 -6.05 -1.09 2.83
N LYS A 55 -6.81 -0.36 2.03
CA LYS A 55 -7.26 0.98 2.43
C LYS A 55 -8.12 0.92 3.68
N PHE A 56 -9.00 -0.06 3.77
CA PHE A 56 -9.83 -0.25 4.96
C PHE A 56 -8.98 -0.57 6.19
N LYS A 57 -7.96 -1.39 6.02
CA LYS A 57 -7.04 -1.70 7.10
C LYS A 57 -6.34 -0.44 7.63
N LEU A 58 -5.82 0.38 6.74
CA LEU A 58 -5.17 1.63 7.13
C LEU A 58 -6.15 2.56 7.83
N PHE A 59 -7.36 2.66 7.33
CA PHE A 59 -8.40 3.48 7.93
C PHE A 59 -8.74 2.99 9.34
N SER A 60 -8.94 1.69 9.51
CA SER A 60 -9.33 1.13 10.81
C SER A 60 -8.21 1.20 11.84
N GLU A 61 -6.95 1.22 11.40
CA GLU A 61 -5.80 1.36 12.29
C GLU A 61 -5.42 2.83 12.54
N GLY A 62 -6.13 3.75 11.92
CA GLY A 62 -5.87 5.17 12.08
C GLY A 62 -4.56 5.63 11.45
N LYS A 63 -4.07 4.91 10.47
CA LYS A 63 -2.81 5.25 9.80
C LYS A 63 -3.05 6.18 8.63
N ASP A 64 -2.27 7.26 8.56
CA ASP A 64 -2.32 8.24 7.47
C ASP A 64 -1.12 8.00 6.56
N ILE A 65 -1.32 7.12 5.57
CA ILE A 65 -0.29 6.76 4.61
C ILE A 65 -0.74 7.19 3.22
N ASP A 66 0.12 7.89 2.50
CA ASP A 66 -0.15 8.29 1.13
C ASP A 66 0.06 7.10 0.19
N LEU A 67 -0.95 6.79 -0.61
CA LEU A 67 -0.90 5.67 -1.53
C LEU A 67 -0.81 6.18 -2.96
N TYR A 68 0.14 5.64 -3.71
CA TYR A 68 0.37 6.02 -5.11
C TYR A 68 0.27 4.78 -5.99
N LEU A 69 -0.47 4.90 -7.09
CA LEU A 69 -0.67 3.82 -8.04
C LEU A 69 -0.30 4.31 -9.45
N PRO A 70 0.99 4.63 -9.68
CA PRO A 70 1.41 5.14 -10.98
C PRO A 70 1.39 4.04 -12.02
N LYS A 71 0.93 4.38 -13.23
CA LYS A 71 0.84 3.43 -14.35
C LYS A 71 1.86 3.72 -15.44
N THR A 72 2.52 4.85 -15.39
CA THR A 72 3.52 5.26 -16.37
C THR A 72 4.76 5.79 -15.66
N HIS A 73 5.88 5.87 -16.37
CA HIS A 73 7.11 6.45 -15.82
C HIS A 73 6.92 7.89 -15.36
N GLU A 74 6.14 8.65 -16.12
CA GLU A 74 5.84 10.03 -15.75
C GLU A 74 5.10 10.08 -14.41
N GLN A 75 4.12 9.20 -14.21
CA GLN A 75 3.37 9.14 -12.97
C GLN A 75 4.26 8.69 -11.80
N VAL A 76 5.20 7.78 -12.05
CA VAL A 76 6.18 7.38 -11.03
C VAL A 76 7.02 8.57 -10.61
N ASN A 77 7.54 9.33 -11.57
CA ASN A 77 8.35 10.51 -11.29
C ASN A 77 7.56 11.56 -10.52
N ASN A 78 6.30 11.76 -10.88
CA ASN A 78 5.42 12.70 -10.18
C ASN A 78 5.17 12.27 -8.73
N ALA A 79 4.96 10.96 -8.49
CA ALA A 79 4.76 10.44 -7.16
C ALA A 79 6.02 10.66 -6.29
N ILE A 80 7.19 10.36 -6.85
CA ILE A 80 8.47 10.57 -6.15
C ILE A 80 8.66 12.04 -5.83
N ALA A 81 8.37 12.93 -6.76
CA ALA A 81 8.50 14.36 -6.54
C ALA A 81 7.60 14.84 -5.39
N LYS A 82 6.35 14.34 -5.32
CA LYS A 82 5.44 14.67 -4.24
C LYS A 82 5.95 14.17 -2.89
N ILE A 83 6.52 12.97 -2.87
CA ILE A 83 7.08 12.39 -1.65
C ILE A 83 8.24 13.24 -1.15
N MET A 84 9.15 13.62 -2.05
CA MET A 84 10.29 14.46 -1.70
C MET A 84 9.87 15.83 -1.21
N GLU A 85 8.85 16.42 -1.84
CA GLU A 85 8.30 17.71 -1.44
C GLU A 85 7.73 17.65 -0.02
N LYS A 86 6.96 16.61 0.30
CA LYS A 86 6.42 16.43 1.63
C LYS A 86 7.50 16.20 2.68
N ASN A 87 8.52 15.44 2.34
CA ASN A 87 9.64 15.21 3.25
C ASN A 87 10.42 16.49 3.51
N ALA A 88 10.62 17.31 2.50
CA ALA A 88 11.27 18.60 2.67
C ALA A 88 10.44 19.53 3.57
N ALA A 89 9.11 19.54 3.38
CA ALA A 89 8.22 20.32 4.22
C ALA A 89 8.27 19.86 5.67
N ARG A 90 8.31 18.55 5.91
CA ARG A 90 8.44 18.01 7.27
C ARG A 90 9.75 18.42 7.90
N SER A 91 10.84 18.40 7.15
CA SER A 91 12.16 18.81 7.65
C SER A 91 12.19 20.28 8.04
N ASN A 92 11.46 21.12 7.31
CA ASN A 92 11.41 22.55 7.57
C ASN A 92 10.44 22.95 8.67
N SER A 93 9.57 22.06 9.09
CA SER A 93 8.54 22.36 10.09
C SER A 93 8.95 22.02 11.52
N SER A 94 10.19 21.66 11.70
CA SER A 94 10.71 21.31 13.02
C SER A 94 10.93 22.52 13.93
#